data_bc81fd140190911c8f736c649b595975
#
_entry.id   bc81fd140190911c8f736c649b595975
#
_cell.length_a   1.000
_cell.length_b   1.000
_cell.length_c   1.000
_cell.angle_alpha   90.00
_cell.angle_beta   90.00
_cell.angle_gamma   90.00
#
_symmetry.space_group_name_H-M   'P 1'
#
loop_
_entity.id
_entity.type
_entity.pdbx_description
1 polymer ?
#
loop_
_entity_poly.entity_id
_entity_poly.type
_entity_poly.pdbx_seq_one_letter_code
_entity_poly.pdbx_strand_id
1 'polypeptide(L)'
;VKLCVLYLNSMRFIQGQSRDQINLFPVSLDRSIDPDNEVRIIDLFVESLSIKDYGFRTDFTENGRPAYHPTDLLKLFIYGYLNKVRSSRDLEKECGRNIELMWLLKCLKPDHNTISNFRRDNPQAIKKVFRTTVQIARHFDLIGGKLIAGDSTKLRAQNSKKNNFNQAKINRHVAYIDNKLEVYTRSLAENDGDNRQQIKDEIDKLDERKTAYRELEDKLKESGESQISLSDPESRQIMVRNNITEVAYNIQSTVDSKHNIPIDYKVTNENDSKAMGNMVQRAKSILGTSDFTVLYDKGFHTGSELKTAQDLGVETIVAIPDVPSTSQAPNPLFNYEFFRYNKEDDTYTCPGGQVLRTNGSWYKQRSSSGSISWFKQYKTKACRKCPSRSQCTRSEKERIIQRSEYADYYEANRVNVKEKEQLYKRRQAIVEHPYGTIKRQWGFSYVITKKGICRAGSDVGFMFIAYNLRRIGNILTMNRLKEYLRILVSLFLTVLDFYRRKISRFCTPFFRELICPNEKQLSLKSL
;
A
#
# COMPACT_ATOMS: atom_id res chain seq x y z
N VAL A 1 -28.41 47.37 47.54
CA VAL A 1 -27.79 46.26 48.28
C VAL A 1 -28.33 44.88 47.82
N LYS A 2 -29.58 44.74 47.34
CA LYS A 2 -30.15 43.48 46.85
C LYS A 2 -29.67 43.08 45.43
N LEU A 3 -29.18 43.96 44.61
CA LEU A 3 -28.66 43.62 43.26
C LEU A 3 -27.24 43.04 43.30
N CYS A 4 -26.41 43.38 44.29
CA CYS A 4 -25.05 42.84 44.40
C CYS A 4 -25.01 41.40 44.91
N VAL A 5 -26.04 40.96 45.65
CA VAL A 5 -26.07 39.60 46.25
C VAL A 5 -26.51 38.53 45.21
N LEU A 6 -27.22 38.92 44.15
CA LEU A 6 -27.61 38.01 43.06
C LEU A 6 -26.45 37.66 42.12
N TYR A 7 -25.42 38.51 42.04
CA TYR A 7 -24.25 38.25 41.21
C TYR A 7 -23.21 37.32 41.83
N LEU A 8 -23.18 37.16 43.16
CA LEU A 8 -22.21 36.34 43.88
C LEU A 8 -22.59 34.86 44.00
N ASN A 9 -23.83 34.50 43.73
CA ASN A 9 -24.28 33.10 43.83
C ASN A 9 -24.21 32.28 42.52
N SER A 10 -23.80 32.93 41.41
CA SER A 10 -23.67 32.25 40.09
C SER A 10 -22.25 31.79 39.74
N MET A 11 -21.24 32.06 40.57
CA MET A 11 -19.83 31.77 40.29
C MET A 11 -19.35 30.40 40.73
N ARG A 12 -20.16 29.37 40.70
CA ARG A 12 -19.69 27.99 40.95
C ARG A 12 -19.06 27.30 39.73
N PHE A 13 -19.25 27.86 38.55
CA PHE A 13 -18.74 27.31 37.29
C PHE A 13 -18.07 28.41 36.45
N ILE A 14 -17.03 28.02 35.74
CA ILE A 14 -16.39 28.90 34.73
C ILE A 14 -17.44 29.15 33.64
N GLN A 15 -17.71 30.44 33.38
CA GLN A 15 -18.66 30.87 32.35
C GLN A 15 -17.94 31.20 31.05
N GLY A 16 -18.49 30.76 29.92
CA GLY A 16 -18.04 31.17 28.61
C GLY A 16 -18.47 32.62 28.26
N GLN A 17 -17.89 33.16 27.20
CA GLN A 17 -18.28 34.47 26.65
C GLN A 17 -19.69 34.39 26.07
N SER A 18 -20.42 35.52 26.14
CA SER A 18 -21.70 35.65 25.44
C SER A 18 -21.51 35.52 23.94
N ARG A 19 -22.45 34.83 23.28
CA ARG A 19 -22.43 34.69 21.81
C ARG A 19 -22.57 36.03 21.07
N ASP A 20 -23.17 37.01 21.71
CA ASP A 20 -23.40 38.35 21.16
C ASP A 20 -22.30 39.33 21.56
N GLN A 21 -21.26 38.88 22.25
CA GLN A 21 -20.15 39.74 22.67
C GLN A 21 -19.30 40.08 21.44
N ILE A 22 -19.23 41.37 21.15
CA ILE A 22 -18.35 41.93 20.12
C ILE A 22 -16.99 42.21 20.77
N ASN A 23 -15.94 41.60 20.21
CA ASN A 23 -14.58 41.92 20.65
C ASN A 23 -14.16 43.29 20.11
N LEU A 24 -13.68 44.14 20.98
CA LEU A 24 -13.23 45.50 20.63
C LEU A 24 -12.03 45.46 19.66
N PHE A 25 -11.19 44.43 19.77
CA PHE A 25 -10.05 44.20 18.89
C PHE A 25 -10.25 42.88 18.14
N PRO A 26 -10.20 42.87 16.79
CA PRO A 26 -10.30 41.66 16.02
C PRO A 26 -9.10 40.72 16.32
N VAL A 27 -9.40 39.49 16.65
CA VAL A 27 -8.36 38.47 16.82
C VAL A 27 -8.02 37.87 15.45
N SER A 28 -6.73 37.89 15.06
CA SER A 28 -6.29 37.24 13.84
C SER A 28 -6.38 35.71 13.98
N LEU A 29 -6.66 35.01 12.89
CA LEU A 29 -6.65 33.54 12.88
C LEU A 29 -5.33 32.96 13.42
N ASP A 30 -4.21 33.64 13.16
CA ASP A 30 -2.89 33.19 13.61
C ASP A 30 -2.76 33.20 15.14
N ARG A 31 -3.40 34.14 15.82
CA ARG A 31 -3.45 34.19 17.30
C ARG A 31 -4.40 33.16 17.90
N SER A 32 -5.32 32.62 17.09
CA SER A 32 -6.27 31.61 17.53
C SER A 32 -5.69 30.19 17.47
N ILE A 33 -4.49 30.04 16.93
CA ILE A 33 -3.79 28.74 16.81
C ILE A 33 -2.53 28.79 17.66
N ASP A 34 -2.40 27.86 18.58
CA ASP A 34 -1.25 27.79 19.46
C ASP A 34 0.07 27.71 18.67
N PRO A 35 1.15 28.33 19.18
CA PRO A 35 2.46 28.24 18.55
C PRO A 35 2.95 26.81 18.32
N ASP A 36 2.56 25.88 19.17
CA ASP A 36 2.96 24.45 19.12
C ASP A 36 1.93 23.55 18.44
N ASN A 37 0.89 24.12 17.84
CA ASN A 37 -0.09 23.33 17.12
C ASN A 37 0.52 22.61 15.90
N GLU A 38 0.14 21.35 15.71
CA GLU A 38 0.61 20.48 14.62
C GLU A 38 0.32 21.04 13.23
N VAL A 39 -0.74 21.84 13.10
CA VAL A 39 -1.13 22.45 11.82
C VAL A 39 -0.04 23.34 11.24
N ARG A 40 0.77 23.99 12.10
CA ARG A 40 1.91 24.82 11.68
C ARG A 40 3.04 24.00 11.04
N ILE A 41 3.21 22.75 11.46
CA ILE A 41 4.16 21.83 10.81
C ILE A 41 3.65 21.40 9.45
N ILE A 42 2.36 21.13 9.32
CA ILE A 42 1.75 20.77 8.03
C ILE A 42 1.98 21.91 7.03
N ASP A 43 1.74 23.14 7.45
CA ASP A 43 1.96 24.33 6.63
C ASP A 43 3.41 24.42 6.16
N LEU A 44 4.37 24.44 7.09
CA LEU A 44 5.80 24.51 6.79
C LEU A 44 6.28 23.32 5.94
N PHE A 45 5.79 22.12 6.21
CA PHE A 45 6.16 20.94 5.44
C PHE A 45 5.74 21.09 3.98
N VAL A 46 4.50 21.50 3.72
CA VAL A 46 4.01 21.66 2.35
C VAL A 46 4.67 22.84 1.64
N GLU A 47 4.90 23.94 2.33
CA GLU A 47 5.62 25.11 1.77
C GLU A 47 7.09 24.77 1.44
N SER A 48 7.70 23.81 2.11
CA SER A 48 9.05 23.34 1.77
C SER A 48 9.13 22.49 0.49
N LEU A 49 7.99 22.13 -0.10
CA LEU A 49 7.93 21.28 -1.29
C LEU A 49 7.88 22.11 -2.58
N SER A 50 8.71 21.77 -3.57
CA SER A 50 8.56 22.30 -4.92
C SER A 50 7.40 21.60 -5.65
N ILE A 51 6.19 22.08 -5.50
CA ILE A 51 4.95 21.45 -5.98
C ILE A 51 5.01 21.06 -7.46
N LYS A 52 5.61 21.92 -8.29
CA LYS A 52 5.77 21.68 -9.73
C LYS A 52 6.71 20.48 -10.01
N ASP A 53 7.82 20.39 -9.29
CA ASP A 53 8.82 19.31 -9.49
C ASP A 53 8.29 17.94 -9.01
N TYR A 54 7.33 17.96 -8.10
CA TYR A 54 6.61 16.75 -7.67
C TYR A 54 5.63 16.26 -8.74
N GLY A 55 5.28 17.10 -9.71
CA GLY A 55 4.38 16.78 -10.80
C GLY A 55 2.91 17.03 -10.48
N PHE A 56 2.62 17.89 -9.51
CA PHE A 56 1.28 18.44 -9.36
C PHE A 56 1.00 19.43 -10.49
N ARG A 57 -0.21 19.40 -10.99
CA ARG A 57 -0.63 20.34 -12.03
C ARG A 57 -0.77 21.74 -11.43
N THR A 58 0.01 22.69 -11.93
CA THR A 58 0.00 24.10 -11.49
C THR A 58 -0.44 25.05 -12.61
N ASP A 59 -0.48 24.58 -13.85
CA ASP A 59 -0.85 25.37 -15.01
C ASP A 59 -2.35 25.15 -15.30
N PHE A 60 -3.14 26.21 -15.13
CA PHE A 60 -4.57 26.21 -15.40
C PHE A 60 -4.87 27.21 -16.52
N THR A 61 -5.90 26.91 -17.31
CA THR A 61 -6.37 27.79 -18.39
C THR A 61 -6.97 29.05 -17.80
N GLU A 62 -6.72 30.21 -18.43
CA GLU A 62 -7.25 31.50 -18.01
C GLU A 62 -8.80 31.59 -18.04
N ASN A 63 -9.42 30.75 -18.86
CA ASN A 63 -10.88 30.68 -19.02
C ASN A 63 -11.48 29.66 -18.08
N GLY A 64 -12.41 30.08 -17.21
CA GLY A 64 -13.17 29.24 -16.30
C GLY A 64 -13.05 29.65 -14.83
N ARG A 65 -13.66 28.85 -13.94
CA ARG A 65 -13.55 29.07 -12.48
C ARG A 65 -12.10 28.84 -12.02
N PRO A 66 -11.50 29.78 -11.26
CA PRO A 66 -10.16 29.59 -10.71
C PRO A 66 -10.03 28.27 -9.94
N ALA A 67 -8.95 27.55 -10.17
CA ALA A 67 -8.66 26.31 -9.46
C ALA A 67 -8.01 26.59 -8.09
N TYR A 68 -8.27 25.72 -7.13
CA TYR A 68 -7.51 25.72 -5.86
C TYR A 68 -6.07 25.33 -6.11
N HIS A 69 -5.14 26.00 -5.45
CA HIS A 69 -3.74 25.66 -5.59
C HIS A 69 -3.46 24.26 -4.99
N PRO A 70 -2.62 23.42 -5.62
CA PRO A 70 -2.31 22.07 -5.13
C PRO A 70 -1.75 22.02 -3.70
N THR A 71 -1.03 23.06 -3.26
CA THR A 71 -0.57 23.17 -1.86
C THR A 71 -1.71 23.15 -0.87
N ASP A 72 -2.79 23.88 -1.13
CA ASP A 72 -3.91 23.98 -0.20
C ASP A 72 -4.62 22.61 -0.08
N LEU A 73 -4.83 21.92 -1.21
CA LEU A 73 -5.42 20.60 -1.22
C LEU A 73 -4.50 19.55 -0.57
N LEU A 74 -3.18 19.67 -0.75
CA LEU A 74 -2.21 18.79 -0.10
C LEU A 74 -2.20 19.00 1.43
N LYS A 75 -2.20 20.26 1.90
CA LYS A 75 -2.34 20.62 3.31
C LYS A 75 -3.62 20.02 3.90
N LEU A 76 -4.74 20.19 3.22
CA LEU A 76 -6.04 19.64 3.63
C LEU A 76 -5.99 18.11 3.81
N PHE A 77 -5.41 17.41 2.85
CA PHE A 77 -5.31 15.94 2.95
C PHE A 77 -4.37 15.49 4.06
N ILE A 78 -3.20 16.10 4.22
CA ILE A 78 -2.27 15.74 5.31
C ILE A 78 -2.94 15.96 6.66
N TYR A 79 -3.59 17.11 6.86
CA TYR A 79 -4.39 17.39 8.06
C TYR A 79 -5.46 16.34 8.29
N GLY A 80 -6.23 16.02 7.25
CA GLY A 80 -7.32 15.06 7.35
C GLY A 80 -6.85 13.66 7.77
N TYR A 81 -5.76 13.15 7.18
CA TYR A 81 -5.25 11.82 7.53
C TYR A 81 -4.62 11.79 8.93
N LEU A 82 -3.96 12.84 9.38
CA LEU A 82 -3.45 12.97 10.74
C LEU A 82 -4.60 13.00 11.77
N ASN A 83 -5.72 13.61 11.43
CA ASN A 83 -6.91 13.74 12.28
C ASN A 83 -8.00 12.70 11.98
N LYS A 84 -7.69 11.64 11.22
CA LYS A 84 -8.57 10.51 10.88
C LYS A 84 -9.79 10.89 10.02
N VAL A 85 -9.77 12.04 9.37
CA VAL A 85 -10.82 12.54 8.46
C VAL A 85 -10.38 12.30 7.02
N ARG A 86 -10.85 11.21 6.37
CA ARG A 86 -10.46 10.84 5.00
C ARG A 86 -11.52 11.13 3.94
N SER A 87 -12.77 11.24 4.36
CA SER A 87 -13.90 11.49 3.46
C SER A 87 -13.83 12.89 2.89
N SER A 88 -13.94 13.04 1.57
CA SER A 88 -13.95 14.36 0.93
C SER A 88 -15.11 15.25 1.39
N ARG A 89 -16.27 14.63 1.67
CA ARG A 89 -17.44 15.38 2.20
C ARG A 89 -17.24 15.83 3.63
N ASP A 90 -16.56 15.03 4.45
CA ASP A 90 -16.26 15.45 5.82
C ASP A 90 -15.17 16.52 5.84
N LEU A 91 -14.14 16.40 4.97
CA LEU A 91 -13.13 17.44 4.80
C LEU A 91 -13.75 18.78 4.33
N GLU A 92 -14.70 18.75 3.39
CA GLU A 92 -15.45 19.95 2.97
C GLU A 92 -16.17 20.62 4.16
N LYS A 93 -16.85 19.81 5.01
CA LYS A 93 -17.52 20.31 6.21
C LYS A 93 -16.53 20.91 7.21
N GLU A 94 -15.40 20.22 7.44
CA GLU A 94 -14.35 20.69 8.34
C GLU A 94 -13.75 22.03 7.89
N CYS A 95 -13.58 22.30 6.59
CA CYS A 95 -13.14 23.58 6.08
C CYS A 95 -14.04 24.75 6.47
N GLY A 96 -15.31 24.48 6.79
CA GLY A 96 -16.29 25.50 7.19
C GLY A 96 -16.43 25.73 8.70
N ARG A 97 -15.93 24.81 9.54
CA ARG A 97 -16.18 24.81 10.99
C ARG A 97 -14.96 24.62 11.87
N ASN A 98 -13.84 24.17 11.30
CA ASN A 98 -12.63 23.86 12.04
C ASN A 98 -11.63 25.01 11.90
N ILE A 99 -11.27 25.64 13.02
CA ILE A 99 -10.42 26.83 13.03
C ILE A 99 -8.99 26.52 12.52
N GLU A 100 -8.48 25.33 12.77
CA GLU A 100 -7.16 24.90 12.29
C GLU A 100 -7.13 24.83 10.76
N LEU A 101 -8.20 24.27 10.15
CA LEU A 101 -8.33 24.24 8.68
C LEU A 101 -8.62 25.62 8.10
N MET A 102 -9.39 26.47 8.78
CA MET A 102 -9.56 27.86 8.36
C MET A 102 -8.22 28.60 8.32
N TRP A 103 -7.38 28.40 9.31
CA TRP A 103 -6.03 28.95 9.34
C TRP A 103 -5.16 28.36 8.21
N LEU A 104 -5.09 27.04 8.11
CA LEU A 104 -4.23 26.29 7.18
C LEU A 104 -4.55 26.62 5.71
N LEU A 105 -5.83 26.77 5.40
CA LEU A 105 -6.35 27.01 4.05
C LEU A 105 -6.72 28.49 3.80
N LYS A 106 -6.42 29.39 4.71
CA LYS A 106 -6.76 30.84 4.59
C LYS A 106 -8.25 31.03 4.27
N CYS A 107 -9.11 30.32 4.99
CA CYS A 107 -10.57 30.28 4.83
C CYS A 107 -11.07 29.75 3.48
N LEU A 108 -10.24 29.11 2.66
CA LEU A 108 -10.69 28.44 1.45
C LEU A 108 -11.56 27.22 1.78
N LYS A 109 -12.62 27.02 0.98
CA LYS A 109 -13.60 25.94 1.17
C LYS A 109 -13.76 25.16 -0.14
N PRO A 110 -12.81 24.26 -0.47
CA PRO A 110 -12.95 23.41 -1.65
C PRO A 110 -14.10 22.43 -1.48
N ASP A 111 -14.88 22.23 -2.54
CA ASP A 111 -15.96 21.25 -2.57
C ASP A 111 -15.44 19.81 -2.59
N HIS A 112 -16.28 18.86 -2.18
CA HIS A 112 -15.90 17.46 -2.05
C HIS A 112 -15.49 16.80 -3.37
N ASN A 113 -15.95 17.28 -4.53
CA ASN A 113 -15.53 16.76 -5.83
C ASN A 113 -14.10 17.20 -6.14
N THR A 114 -13.78 18.50 -5.92
CA THR A 114 -12.42 19.04 -6.05
C THR A 114 -11.44 18.27 -5.15
N ILE A 115 -11.80 18.07 -3.87
CA ILE A 115 -11.01 17.30 -2.91
C ILE A 115 -10.81 15.85 -3.42
N SER A 116 -11.88 15.18 -3.82
CA SER A 116 -11.81 13.80 -4.31
C SER A 116 -10.96 13.66 -5.57
N ASN A 117 -11.11 14.60 -6.52
CA ASN A 117 -10.38 14.61 -7.78
C ASN A 117 -8.88 14.81 -7.54
N PHE A 118 -8.49 15.71 -6.65
CA PHE A 118 -7.07 15.90 -6.31
C PHE A 118 -6.38 14.60 -5.88
N ARG A 119 -6.98 13.84 -4.94
CA ARG A 119 -6.43 12.54 -4.51
C ARG A 119 -6.41 11.52 -5.65
N ARG A 120 -7.46 11.50 -6.49
CA ARG A 120 -7.58 10.59 -7.62
C ARG A 120 -6.48 10.81 -8.66
N ASP A 121 -6.16 12.07 -8.96
CA ASP A 121 -5.41 12.45 -10.15
C ASP A 121 -3.92 12.65 -9.90
N ASN A 122 -3.45 12.60 -8.64
CA ASN A 122 -2.07 12.87 -8.26
C ASN A 122 -1.31 11.69 -7.59
N PRO A 123 -1.44 10.43 -8.04
CA PRO A 123 -0.83 9.29 -7.34
C PRO A 123 0.71 9.35 -7.32
N GLN A 124 1.34 9.79 -8.42
CA GLN A 124 2.78 9.86 -8.52
C GLN A 124 3.35 11.00 -7.67
N ALA A 125 2.69 12.15 -7.67
CA ALA A 125 3.08 13.30 -6.85
C ALA A 125 2.99 12.95 -5.35
N ILE A 126 1.90 12.32 -4.92
CA ILE A 126 1.72 11.87 -3.53
C ILE A 126 2.81 10.86 -3.13
N LYS A 127 3.22 9.97 -4.04
CA LYS A 127 4.33 9.04 -3.79
C LYS A 127 5.66 9.79 -3.59
N LYS A 128 5.91 10.87 -4.34
CA LYS A 128 7.09 11.72 -4.14
C LYS A 128 7.04 12.44 -2.79
N VAL A 129 5.88 12.99 -2.40
CA VAL A 129 5.67 13.60 -1.08
C VAL A 129 5.98 12.61 0.04
N PHE A 130 5.52 11.36 -0.07
CA PHE A 130 5.90 10.30 0.88
C PHE A 130 7.43 10.15 0.96
N ARG A 131 8.12 10.11 -0.17
CA ARG A 131 9.59 9.99 -0.19
C ARG A 131 10.29 11.15 0.52
N THR A 132 9.73 12.35 0.47
CA THR A 132 10.27 13.50 1.22
C THR A 132 10.18 13.28 2.73
N THR A 133 9.11 12.66 3.24
CA THR A 133 9.07 12.31 4.68
C THR A 133 10.19 11.34 5.06
N VAL A 134 10.56 10.42 4.16
CA VAL A 134 11.70 9.51 4.37
C VAL A 134 13.03 10.26 4.33
N GLN A 135 13.19 11.24 3.43
CA GLN A 135 14.38 12.09 3.35
C GLN A 135 14.56 12.93 4.63
N ILE A 136 13.48 13.52 5.14
CA ILE A 136 13.48 14.24 6.42
C ILE A 136 13.91 13.30 7.56
N ALA A 137 13.34 12.11 7.62
CA ALA A 137 13.70 11.13 8.64
C ALA A 137 15.20 10.72 8.55
N ARG A 138 15.75 10.60 7.34
CA ARG A 138 17.18 10.35 7.13
C ARG A 138 18.05 11.53 7.58
N HIS A 139 17.65 12.75 7.26
CA HIS A 139 18.38 13.94 7.67
C HIS A 139 18.55 14.04 9.20
N PHE A 140 17.53 13.65 9.95
CA PHE A 140 17.56 13.62 11.41
C PHE A 140 18.11 12.31 12.00
N ASP A 141 18.71 11.46 11.18
CA ASP A 141 19.22 10.15 11.61
C ASP A 141 18.16 9.27 12.29
N LEU A 142 16.89 9.38 11.85
CA LEU A 142 15.79 8.54 12.35
C LEU A 142 15.68 7.20 11.60
N ILE A 143 16.38 7.04 10.48
CA ILE A 143 16.48 5.80 9.72
C ILE A 143 17.87 5.21 9.94
N GLY A 144 17.90 4.00 10.48
CA GLY A 144 19.16 3.28 10.76
C GLY A 144 19.79 2.70 9.50
N GLY A 145 18.99 2.26 8.54
CA GLY A 145 19.43 1.73 7.26
C GLY A 145 20.22 0.42 7.33
N LYS A 146 20.25 -0.27 8.49
CA LYS A 146 21.00 -1.52 8.72
C LYS A 146 20.10 -2.75 8.85
N LEU A 147 18.94 -2.60 9.44
CA LEU A 147 17.95 -3.65 9.61
C LEU A 147 16.60 -3.11 9.18
N ILE A 148 16.00 -3.75 8.19
CA ILE A 148 14.68 -3.43 7.71
C ILE A 148 13.78 -4.65 7.72
N ALA A 149 12.48 -4.45 7.83
CA ALA A 149 11.52 -5.54 7.75
C ALA A 149 10.48 -5.24 6.66
N GLY A 150 10.21 -6.25 5.85
CA GLY A 150 9.16 -6.20 4.86
C GLY A 150 7.95 -7.01 5.29
N ASP A 151 6.78 -6.50 4.98
CA ASP A 151 5.52 -7.17 5.22
C ASP A 151 4.42 -6.65 4.28
N SER A 152 3.29 -7.31 4.30
CA SER A 152 2.11 -6.87 3.57
C SER A 152 0.88 -6.84 4.47
N THR A 153 -0.04 -5.93 4.14
CA THR A 153 -1.36 -5.90 4.76
C THR A 153 -2.44 -5.76 3.70
N LYS A 154 -3.58 -6.38 3.96
CA LYS A 154 -4.72 -6.32 3.04
C LYS A 154 -5.66 -5.21 3.51
N LEU A 155 -5.98 -4.26 2.60
CA LEU A 155 -6.98 -3.23 2.80
C LEU A 155 -8.16 -3.49 1.87
N ARG A 156 -9.38 -3.53 2.43
CA ARG A 156 -10.59 -3.78 1.63
C ARG A 156 -10.75 -2.70 0.55
N ALA A 157 -11.09 -3.12 -0.65
CA ALA A 157 -11.51 -2.22 -1.73
C ALA A 157 -12.96 -1.78 -1.54
N GLN A 158 -13.38 -0.71 -2.24
CA GLN A 158 -14.77 -0.27 -2.31
C GLN A 158 -15.56 -1.18 -3.26
N ASN A 159 -15.58 -2.46 -2.94
CA ASN A 159 -16.20 -3.47 -3.76
C ASN A 159 -16.81 -4.60 -2.90
N SER A 160 -17.76 -5.33 -3.47
CA SER A 160 -18.46 -6.45 -2.84
C SER A 160 -18.02 -7.78 -3.45
N LYS A 161 -17.94 -8.83 -2.62
CA LYS A 161 -17.77 -10.22 -3.10
C LYS A 161 -18.83 -10.63 -4.13
N LYS A 162 -20.02 -10.03 -4.06
CA LYS A 162 -21.09 -10.30 -5.03
C LYS A 162 -20.68 -9.89 -6.43
N ASN A 163 -19.94 -8.79 -6.56
CA ASN A 163 -19.49 -8.20 -7.83
C ASN A 163 -18.12 -8.69 -8.30
N ASN A 164 -17.52 -9.67 -7.60
CA ASN A 164 -16.27 -10.30 -8.00
C ASN A 164 -16.56 -11.72 -8.52
N PHE A 165 -16.07 -12.04 -9.71
CA PHE A 165 -16.35 -13.28 -10.44
C PHE A 165 -15.04 -13.99 -10.82
N ASN A 166 -15.02 -15.28 -10.63
CA ASN A 166 -14.04 -16.23 -11.19
C ASN A 166 -14.79 -17.26 -12.03
N GLN A 167 -14.08 -18.07 -12.80
CA GLN A 167 -14.68 -19.07 -13.68
C GLN A 167 -15.65 -19.99 -12.94
N ALA A 168 -15.27 -20.49 -11.77
CA ALA A 168 -16.13 -21.39 -10.98
C ALA A 168 -17.43 -20.72 -10.50
N LYS A 169 -17.40 -19.42 -10.21
CA LYS A 169 -18.62 -18.68 -9.82
C LYS A 169 -19.51 -18.39 -11.03
N ILE A 170 -18.93 -18.04 -12.18
CA ILE A 170 -19.67 -17.85 -13.42
C ILE A 170 -20.38 -19.14 -13.79
N ASN A 171 -19.66 -20.28 -13.82
CA ASN A 171 -20.22 -21.59 -14.13
C ASN A 171 -21.40 -21.97 -13.22
N ARG A 172 -21.29 -21.70 -11.90
CA ARG A 172 -22.40 -21.93 -10.96
C ARG A 172 -23.63 -21.07 -11.25
N HIS A 173 -23.44 -19.82 -11.62
CA HIS A 173 -24.55 -18.93 -11.96
C HIS A 173 -25.21 -19.35 -13.26
N VAL A 174 -24.44 -19.72 -14.28
CA VAL A 174 -24.96 -20.20 -15.56
C VAL A 174 -25.73 -21.50 -15.33
N ALA A 175 -25.17 -22.48 -14.63
CA ALA A 175 -25.86 -23.74 -14.34
C ALA A 175 -27.17 -23.54 -13.54
N TYR A 176 -27.18 -22.60 -12.57
CA TYR A 176 -28.39 -22.24 -11.85
C TYR A 176 -29.47 -21.65 -12.79
N ILE A 177 -29.06 -20.78 -13.71
CA ILE A 177 -29.99 -20.19 -14.70
C ILE A 177 -30.50 -21.27 -15.64
N ASP A 178 -29.64 -22.15 -16.13
CA ASP A 178 -30.04 -23.25 -17.04
C ASP A 178 -31.09 -24.14 -16.38
N ASN A 179 -30.89 -24.56 -15.14
CA ASN A 179 -31.89 -25.33 -14.40
C ASN A 179 -33.21 -24.58 -14.22
N LYS A 180 -33.17 -23.26 -13.97
CA LYS A 180 -34.39 -22.46 -13.86
C LYS A 180 -35.12 -22.31 -15.22
N LEU A 181 -34.38 -22.10 -16.29
CA LEU A 181 -34.93 -22.02 -17.64
C LEU A 181 -35.64 -23.33 -18.02
N GLU A 182 -35.07 -24.49 -17.69
CA GLU A 182 -35.73 -25.79 -17.91
C GLU A 182 -37.05 -25.87 -17.14
N VAL A 183 -37.07 -25.45 -15.86
CA VAL A 183 -38.32 -25.46 -15.06
C VAL A 183 -39.37 -24.53 -15.66
N TYR A 184 -38.99 -23.29 -15.96
CA TYR A 184 -39.95 -22.31 -16.53
C TYR A 184 -40.41 -22.69 -17.93
N THR A 185 -39.55 -23.27 -18.78
CA THR A 185 -39.93 -23.77 -20.11
C THR A 185 -40.94 -24.92 -19.99
N ARG A 186 -40.76 -25.83 -19.02
CA ARG A 186 -41.72 -26.92 -18.74
C ARG A 186 -43.03 -26.35 -18.23
N SER A 187 -43.01 -25.43 -17.28
CA SER A 187 -44.22 -24.76 -16.77
C SER A 187 -44.95 -23.97 -17.87
N LEU A 188 -44.23 -23.39 -18.82
CA LEU A 188 -44.81 -22.68 -19.97
C LEU A 188 -45.55 -23.63 -20.94
N ALA A 189 -45.04 -24.88 -21.06
CA ALA A 189 -45.67 -25.92 -21.86
C ALA A 189 -46.92 -26.53 -21.19
N GLU A 190 -46.97 -26.54 -19.86
CA GLU A 190 -48.06 -27.12 -19.08
C GLU A 190 -49.20 -26.12 -18.76
N ASN A 191 -48.97 -24.80 -18.86
CA ASN A 191 -49.93 -23.74 -18.50
C ASN A 191 -50.45 -22.99 -19.73
N ASP A 192 -51.75 -23.08 -19.96
CA ASP A 192 -52.48 -22.34 -21.02
C ASP A 192 -53.20 -21.08 -20.50
N GLY A 193 -53.00 -20.66 -19.23
CA GLY A 193 -53.74 -19.60 -18.55
C GLY A 193 -53.01 -18.25 -18.47
N ASP A 194 -53.60 -17.32 -17.72
CA ASP A 194 -53.18 -15.90 -17.57
C ASP A 194 -51.73 -15.67 -17.08
N ASN A 195 -51.09 -16.68 -16.51
CA ASN A 195 -49.72 -16.59 -16.00
C ASN A 195 -48.64 -16.77 -17.09
N ARG A 196 -49.00 -17.06 -18.32
CA ARG A 196 -48.06 -17.36 -19.41
C ARG A 196 -47.16 -16.17 -19.75
N GLN A 197 -47.68 -14.97 -19.71
CA GLN A 197 -46.89 -13.76 -19.96
C GLN A 197 -45.84 -13.52 -18.86
N GLN A 198 -46.21 -13.72 -17.60
CA GLN A 198 -45.25 -13.59 -16.46
C GLN A 198 -44.11 -14.59 -16.54
N ILE A 199 -44.39 -15.84 -16.94
CA ILE A 199 -43.35 -16.87 -17.14
C ILE A 199 -42.42 -16.49 -18.28
N LYS A 200 -42.94 -15.94 -19.40
CA LYS A 200 -42.10 -15.45 -20.49
C LYS A 200 -41.19 -14.32 -20.05
N ASP A 201 -41.72 -13.33 -19.32
CA ASP A 201 -40.95 -12.20 -18.81
C ASP A 201 -39.81 -12.66 -17.83
N GLU A 202 -40.05 -13.74 -17.08
CA GLU A 202 -39.01 -14.33 -16.22
C GLU A 202 -37.96 -15.12 -17.02
N ILE A 203 -38.36 -15.79 -18.11
CA ILE A 203 -37.42 -16.45 -19.03
C ILE A 203 -36.52 -15.40 -19.69
N ASP A 204 -37.11 -14.34 -20.24
CA ASP A 204 -36.34 -13.26 -20.89
C ASP A 204 -35.30 -12.62 -19.93
N LYS A 205 -35.72 -12.33 -18.69
CA LYS A 205 -34.78 -11.84 -17.63
C LYS A 205 -33.65 -12.82 -17.31
N LEU A 206 -33.92 -14.12 -17.32
CA LEU A 206 -32.92 -15.15 -17.09
C LEU A 206 -31.93 -15.26 -18.25
N ASP A 207 -32.43 -15.15 -19.50
CA ASP A 207 -31.58 -15.17 -20.70
C ASP A 207 -30.69 -13.93 -20.79
N GLU A 208 -31.23 -12.74 -20.49
CA GLU A 208 -30.42 -11.53 -20.37
C GLU A 208 -29.29 -11.69 -19.34
N ARG A 209 -29.62 -12.26 -18.17
CA ARG A 209 -28.62 -12.52 -17.12
C ARG A 209 -27.59 -13.56 -17.55
N LYS A 210 -27.99 -14.61 -18.28
CA LYS A 210 -27.09 -15.63 -18.81
C LYS A 210 -26.12 -15.02 -19.82
N THR A 211 -26.64 -14.16 -20.72
CA THR A 211 -25.81 -13.42 -21.67
C THR A 211 -24.79 -12.54 -20.99
N ALA A 212 -25.20 -11.79 -19.96
CA ALA A 212 -24.27 -10.98 -19.15
C ALA A 212 -23.17 -11.80 -18.48
N TYR A 213 -23.47 -13.02 -18.00
CA TYR A 213 -22.44 -13.92 -17.43
C TYR A 213 -21.49 -14.48 -18.49
N ARG A 214 -21.95 -14.72 -19.71
CA ARG A 214 -21.08 -15.14 -20.83
C ARG A 214 -20.15 -14.01 -21.25
N GLU A 215 -20.64 -12.78 -21.35
CA GLU A 215 -19.80 -11.62 -21.62
C GLU A 215 -18.71 -11.43 -20.53
N LEU A 216 -19.05 -11.70 -19.27
CA LEU A 216 -18.07 -11.67 -18.18
C LEU A 216 -17.03 -12.79 -18.31
N GLU A 217 -17.44 -13.97 -18.73
CA GLU A 217 -16.54 -15.09 -19.00
C GLU A 217 -15.55 -14.75 -20.12
N ASP A 218 -16.03 -14.15 -21.21
CA ASP A 218 -15.19 -13.76 -22.33
C ASP A 218 -14.18 -12.67 -21.91
N LYS A 219 -14.63 -11.65 -21.18
CA LYS A 219 -13.74 -10.64 -20.60
C LYS A 219 -12.71 -11.25 -19.65
N LEU A 220 -13.08 -12.27 -18.86
CA LEU A 220 -12.16 -12.97 -17.97
C LEU A 220 -11.10 -13.75 -18.77
N LYS A 221 -11.49 -14.42 -19.87
CA LYS A 221 -10.60 -15.14 -20.77
C LYS A 221 -9.64 -14.19 -21.50
N GLU A 222 -10.17 -13.09 -22.04
CA GLU A 222 -9.39 -12.08 -22.75
C GLU A 222 -8.34 -11.40 -21.85
N SER A 223 -8.70 -11.13 -20.59
CA SER A 223 -7.78 -10.51 -19.62
C SER A 223 -6.65 -11.43 -19.16
N GLY A 224 -6.79 -12.75 -19.33
CA GLY A 224 -5.87 -13.76 -18.78
C GLY A 224 -5.81 -13.82 -17.25
N GLU A 225 -6.71 -13.11 -16.57
CA GLU A 225 -6.77 -13.01 -15.11
C GLU A 225 -7.56 -14.17 -14.49
N SER A 226 -7.31 -14.48 -13.23
CA SER A 226 -8.02 -15.54 -12.51
C SER A 226 -9.42 -15.11 -12.02
N GLN A 227 -9.68 -13.81 -11.96
CA GLN A 227 -10.92 -13.22 -11.49
C GLN A 227 -11.12 -11.80 -12.03
N ILE A 228 -12.36 -11.38 -12.17
CA ILE A 228 -12.75 -10.05 -12.62
C ILE A 228 -13.73 -9.43 -11.63
N SER A 229 -13.67 -8.13 -11.46
CA SER A 229 -14.57 -7.37 -10.60
C SER A 229 -15.31 -6.29 -11.40
N LEU A 230 -16.61 -6.18 -11.21
CA LEU A 230 -17.44 -5.22 -11.94
C LEU A 230 -17.27 -3.78 -11.45
N SER A 231 -17.12 -3.61 -10.13
CA SER A 231 -17.04 -2.26 -9.53
C SER A 231 -15.63 -1.69 -9.61
N ASP A 232 -14.62 -2.52 -9.38
CA ASP A 232 -13.21 -2.16 -9.42
C ASP A 232 -12.43 -3.31 -10.07
N PRO A 233 -12.17 -3.24 -11.39
CA PRO A 233 -11.57 -4.33 -12.15
C PRO A 233 -10.18 -4.76 -11.66
N GLU A 234 -9.45 -3.88 -10.98
CA GLU A 234 -8.10 -4.17 -10.46
C GLU A 234 -8.11 -4.74 -9.04
N SER A 235 -9.26 -4.70 -8.32
CA SER A 235 -9.35 -5.32 -7.00
C SER A 235 -9.52 -6.84 -7.11
N ARG A 236 -9.01 -7.58 -6.13
CA ARG A 236 -9.05 -9.06 -6.12
C ARG A 236 -9.59 -9.59 -4.82
N GLN A 237 -10.27 -10.73 -4.89
CA GLN A 237 -10.63 -11.49 -3.70
C GLN A 237 -9.38 -12.16 -3.15
N ILE A 238 -8.93 -11.68 -1.99
CA ILE A 238 -7.70 -12.12 -1.33
C ILE A 238 -8.06 -12.65 0.05
N MET A 239 -7.32 -13.64 0.53
CA MET A 239 -7.44 -14.12 1.92
C MET A 239 -6.88 -13.05 2.86
N VAL A 240 -7.70 -12.57 3.79
CA VAL A 240 -7.35 -11.53 4.76
C VAL A 240 -6.96 -12.11 6.11
N ARG A 241 -7.67 -13.15 6.57
CA ARG A 241 -7.44 -13.88 7.83
C ARG A 241 -8.06 -15.28 7.76
N ASN A 242 -7.43 -16.28 8.36
CA ASN A 242 -8.01 -17.58 8.71
C ASN A 242 -9.19 -18.02 7.82
N ASN A 243 -8.97 -18.21 6.53
CA ASN A 243 -9.97 -18.54 5.51
C ASN A 243 -11.04 -17.47 5.20
N ILE A 244 -10.94 -16.27 5.79
CA ILE A 244 -11.80 -15.16 5.42
C ILE A 244 -11.20 -14.46 4.21
N THR A 245 -11.93 -14.47 3.11
CA THR A 245 -11.56 -13.73 1.89
C THR A 245 -12.33 -12.41 1.82
N GLU A 246 -11.67 -11.36 1.35
CA GLU A 246 -12.27 -10.06 1.06
C GLU A 246 -11.82 -9.56 -0.30
N VAL A 247 -12.61 -8.71 -0.94
CA VAL A 247 -12.13 -7.99 -2.12
C VAL A 247 -11.27 -6.83 -1.63
N ALA A 248 -9.99 -6.90 -1.94
CA ALA A 248 -8.98 -6.05 -1.31
C ALA A 248 -7.81 -5.76 -2.26
N TYR A 249 -6.99 -4.81 -1.84
CA TYR A 249 -5.63 -4.59 -2.33
C TYR A 249 -4.62 -5.11 -1.32
N ASN A 250 -3.50 -5.58 -1.82
CA ASN A 250 -2.35 -5.97 -1.03
C ASN A 250 -1.37 -4.79 -0.93
N ILE A 251 -1.11 -4.33 0.29
CA ILE A 251 -0.22 -3.22 0.56
C ILE A 251 1.09 -3.77 1.11
N GLN A 252 2.12 -3.75 0.30
CA GLN A 252 3.47 -4.14 0.67
C GLN A 252 4.21 -2.93 1.22
N SER A 253 4.96 -3.08 2.30
CA SER A 253 5.79 -2.02 2.86
C SER A 253 7.13 -2.54 3.32
N THR A 254 8.10 -1.63 3.36
CA THR A 254 9.42 -1.82 3.92
C THR A 254 9.62 -0.82 5.04
N VAL A 255 9.95 -1.29 6.23
CA VAL A 255 10.01 -0.50 7.47
C VAL A 255 11.41 -0.58 8.05
N ASP A 256 12.01 0.56 8.36
CA ASP A 256 13.29 0.63 9.08
C ASP A 256 13.10 0.35 10.57
N SER A 257 14.03 -0.39 11.17
CA SER A 257 13.92 -0.89 12.54
C SER A 257 14.23 0.13 13.62
N LYS A 258 14.93 1.23 13.31
CA LYS A 258 15.42 2.19 14.32
C LYS A 258 14.25 2.88 15.03
N HIS A 259 13.29 3.35 14.25
CA HIS A 259 12.10 4.04 14.75
C HIS A 259 10.80 3.56 14.11
N ASN A 260 10.77 2.39 13.46
CA ASN A 260 9.62 1.81 12.78
C ASN A 260 9.02 2.75 11.72
N ILE A 261 9.90 3.43 10.95
CA ILE A 261 9.51 4.36 9.89
C ILE A 261 9.41 3.59 8.57
N PRO A 262 8.25 3.54 7.91
CA PRO A 262 8.12 3.06 6.55
C PRO A 262 8.97 3.87 5.57
N ILE A 263 9.90 3.19 4.89
CA ILE A 263 10.78 3.80 3.88
C ILE A 263 10.24 3.62 2.47
N ASP A 264 9.40 2.60 2.26
CA ASP A 264 8.71 2.36 0.99
C ASP A 264 7.39 1.63 1.17
N TYR A 265 6.49 1.78 0.17
CA TYR A 265 5.26 1.02 0.05
C TYR A 265 4.91 0.76 -1.42
N LYS A 266 4.16 -0.30 -1.68
CA LYS A 266 3.60 -0.64 -2.99
C LYS A 266 2.18 -1.15 -2.79
N VAL A 267 1.24 -0.67 -3.60
CA VAL A 267 -0.11 -1.22 -3.67
C VAL A 267 -0.17 -2.16 -4.85
N THR A 268 -0.68 -3.37 -4.64
CA THR A 268 -0.80 -4.40 -5.67
C THR A 268 -2.06 -5.23 -5.44
N ASN A 269 -2.45 -6.00 -6.42
CA ASN A 269 -3.48 -7.03 -6.32
C ASN A 269 -2.90 -8.46 -6.37
N GLU A 270 -1.58 -8.57 -6.32
CA GLU A 270 -0.84 -9.83 -6.36
C GLU A 270 -0.54 -10.36 -4.97
N ASN A 271 -0.17 -11.64 -4.91
CA ASN A 271 0.32 -12.31 -3.70
C ASN A 271 1.73 -11.87 -3.32
N ASP A 272 2.12 -12.19 -2.09
CA ASP A 272 3.42 -11.82 -1.52
C ASP A 272 4.59 -12.63 -2.09
N SER A 273 4.32 -13.79 -2.69
CA SER A 273 5.35 -14.75 -3.14
C SER A 273 6.32 -14.25 -4.20
N LYS A 274 5.99 -13.15 -4.92
CA LYS A 274 6.84 -12.53 -5.95
C LYS A 274 7.15 -11.06 -5.64
N ALA A 275 7.10 -10.66 -4.38
CA ALA A 275 7.16 -9.26 -4.01
C ALA A 275 8.52 -8.84 -3.42
N MET A 276 9.23 -9.76 -2.77
CA MET A 276 10.41 -9.45 -1.97
C MET A 276 11.54 -8.83 -2.81
N GLY A 277 11.91 -9.46 -3.92
CA GLY A 277 13.02 -8.99 -4.76
C GLY A 277 12.84 -7.55 -5.24
N ASN A 278 11.64 -7.21 -5.70
CA ASN A 278 11.31 -5.84 -6.12
C ASN A 278 11.37 -4.86 -4.94
N MET A 279 10.85 -5.22 -3.78
CA MET A 279 10.87 -4.35 -2.60
C MET A 279 12.29 -4.16 -2.07
N VAL A 280 13.13 -5.20 -2.09
CA VAL A 280 14.56 -5.12 -1.72
C VAL A 280 15.33 -4.22 -2.68
N GLN A 281 15.12 -4.35 -4.00
CA GLN A 281 15.74 -3.48 -5.00
C GLN A 281 15.39 -2.00 -4.75
N ARG A 282 14.13 -1.71 -4.45
CA ARG A 282 13.66 -0.36 -4.15
C ARG A 282 14.24 0.17 -2.83
N ALA A 283 14.30 -0.68 -1.80
CA ALA A 283 14.93 -0.33 -0.53
C ALA A 283 16.42 0.02 -0.73
N LYS A 284 17.17 -0.79 -1.51
CA LYS A 284 18.56 -0.51 -1.90
C LYS A 284 18.70 0.86 -2.56
N SER A 285 17.80 1.19 -3.50
CA SER A 285 17.81 2.49 -4.18
C SER A 285 17.51 3.65 -3.21
N ILE A 286 16.58 3.47 -2.26
CA ILE A 286 16.22 4.49 -1.28
C ILE A 286 17.33 4.70 -0.26
N LEU A 287 17.94 3.63 0.23
CA LEU A 287 19.02 3.67 1.22
C LEU A 287 20.38 4.04 0.60
N GLY A 288 20.56 3.85 -0.71
CA GLY A 288 21.83 4.10 -1.40
C GLY A 288 22.94 3.11 -1.05
N THR A 289 22.60 1.95 -0.48
CA THR A 289 23.55 0.91 -0.06
C THR A 289 22.90 -0.46 -0.16
N SER A 290 23.70 -1.51 -0.22
CA SER A 290 23.27 -2.91 -0.04
C SER A 290 23.64 -3.48 1.33
N ASP A 291 24.35 -2.71 2.16
CA ASP A 291 24.80 -3.12 3.49
C ASP A 291 23.67 -2.99 4.52
N PHE A 292 22.66 -3.85 4.37
CA PHE A 292 21.55 -4.01 5.31
C PHE A 292 20.98 -5.44 5.25
N THR A 293 20.38 -5.84 6.36
CA THR A 293 19.65 -7.11 6.48
C THR A 293 18.17 -6.87 6.37
N VAL A 294 17.46 -7.73 5.63
CA VAL A 294 16.01 -7.64 5.44
C VAL A 294 15.31 -8.87 6.02
N LEU A 295 14.24 -8.62 6.78
CA LEU A 295 13.41 -9.64 7.42
C LEU A 295 12.06 -9.76 6.72
N TYR A 296 11.66 -10.99 6.34
CA TYR A 296 10.35 -11.28 5.74
C TYR A 296 9.70 -12.49 6.38
N ASP A 297 8.37 -12.60 6.26
CA ASP A 297 7.63 -13.77 6.72
C ASP A 297 7.68 -14.93 5.71
N LYS A 298 7.10 -16.08 6.09
CA LYS A 298 7.06 -17.28 5.26
C LYS A 298 6.29 -17.14 3.95
N GLY A 299 5.43 -16.12 3.82
CA GLY A 299 4.69 -15.84 2.59
C GLY A 299 5.57 -15.34 1.44
N PHE A 300 6.76 -14.83 1.77
CA PHE A 300 7.75 -14.33 0.82
C PHE A 300 8.86 -15.35 0.49
N HIS A 301 8.81 -16.55 1.08
CA HIS A 301 9.85 -17.58 0.92
C HIS A 301 9.77 -18.26 -0.46
N THR A 302 10.30 -17.60 -1.48
CA THR A 302 10.33 -18.06 -2.87
C THR A 302 11.77 -18.05 -3.39
N GLY A 303 12.21 -19.13 -4.05
CA GLY A 303 13.60 -19.28 -4.47
C GLY A 303 14.09 -18.21 -5.44
N SER A 304 13.27 -17.81 -6.42
CA SER A 304 13.60 -16.72 -7.35
C SER A 304 13.78 -15.38 -6.62
N GLU A 305 13.00 -15.13 -5.59
CA GLU A 305 13.08 -13.89 -4.80
C GLU A 305 14.31 -13.86 -3.90
N LEU A 306 14.65 -15.01 -3.26
CA LEU A 306 15.89 -15.18 -2.51
C LEU A 306 17.11 -14.99 -3.41
N LYS A 307 17.10 -15.57 -4.62
CA LYS A 307 18.12 -15.34 -5.64
C LYS A 307 18.27 -13.85 -5.97
N THR A 308 17.16 -13.18 -6.29
CA THR A 308 17.16 -11.75 -6.63
C THR A 308 17.78 -10.92 -5.50
N ALA A 309 17.44 -11.18 -4.25
CA ALA A 309 18.00 -10.45 -3.12
C ALA A 309 19.51 -10.69 -2.96
N GLN A 310 19.97 -11.93 -3.14
CA GLN A 310 21.39 -12.26 -3.10
C GLN A 310 22.15 -11.63 -4.27
N ASP A 311 21.60 -11.63 -5.49
CA ASP A 311 22.18 -10.97 -6.67
C ASP A 311 22.29 -9.45 -6.45
N LEU A 312 21.41 -8.85 -5.64
CA LEU A 312 21.49 -7.44 -5.22
C LEU A 312 22.53 -7.21 -4.11
N GLY A 313 23.15 -8.25 -3.57
CA GLY A 313 24.11 -8.19 -2.47
C GLY A 313 23.47 -7.84 -1.11
N VAL A 314 22.19 -8.15 -0.92
CA VAL A 314 21.44 -7.86 0.30
C VAL A 314 21.21 -9.15 1.09
N GLU A 315 21.54 -9.12 2.37
CA GLU A 315 21.29 -10.23 3.28
C GLU A 315 19.80 -10.35 3.58
N THR A 316 19.26 -11.56 3.45
CA THR A 316 17.86 -11.85 3.74
C THR A 316 17.71 -12.89 4.84
N ILE A 317 16.69 -12.70 5.70
CA ILE A 317 16.25 -13.68 6.70
C ILE A 317 14.74 -13.84 6.50
N VAL A 318 14.36 -14.90 5.81
CA VAL A 318 12.96 -15.18 5.47
C VAL A 318 12.51 -16.44 6.19
N ALA A 319 11.40 -16.36 6.94
CA ALA A 319 10.88 -17.54 7.65
C ALA A 319 10.59 -18.69 6.68
N ILE A 320 10.93 -19.88 7.10
CA ILE A 320 10.76 -21.08 6.31
C ILE A 320 9.33 -21.61 6.51
N PRO A 321 8.57 -21.88 5.45
CA PRO A 321 7.26 -22.50 5.57
C PRO A 321 7.36 -23.91 6.17
N ASP A 322 6.36 -24.30 6.95
CA ASP A 322 6.24 -25.65 7.46
C ASP A 322 6.11 -26.66 6.31
N VAL A 323 6.83 -27.77 6.42
CA VAL A 323 6.73 -28.85 5.43
C VAL A 323 5.37 -29.55 5.59
N PRO A 324 4.56 -29.63 4.52
CA PRO A 324 3.27 -30.32 4.61
C PRO A 324 3.44 -31.77 5.09
N SER A 325 2.53 -32.28 5.90
CA SER A 325 2.54 -33.62 6.46
C SER A 325 2.61 -34.70 5.37
N THR A 326 2.04 -34.44 4.19
CA THR A 326 2.10 -35.33 3.02
C THR A 326 3.50 -35.47 2.43
N SER A 327 4.35 -34.48 2.63
CA SER A 327 5.74 -34.47 2.13
C SER A 327 6.76 -34.92 3.18
N GLN A 328 6.33 -35.07 4.44
CA GLN A 328 7.16 -35.59 5.52
C GLN A 328 7.37 -37.10 5.41
N ALA A 329 8.54 -37.58 5.82
CA ALA A 329 8.79 -39.01 5.96
C ALA A 329 7.91 -39.58 7.09
N PRO A 330 7.59 -40.89 7.06
CA PRO A 330 6.89 -41.55 8.16
C PRO A 330 7.60 -41.39 9.51
N ASN A 331 8.94 -41.45 9.53
CA ASN A 331 9.75 -41.06 10.69
C ASN A 331 10.47 -39.75 10.39
N PRO A 332 10.32 -38.69 11.24
CA PRO A 332 10.93 -37.37 11.05
C PRO A 332 12.45 -37.39 10.83
N LEU A 333 13.18 -38.37 11.37
CA LEU A 333 14.63 -38.50 11.19
C LEU A 333 15.04 -38.74 9.74
N PHE A 334 14.09 -39.12 8.86
CA PHE A 334 14.31 -39.30 7.43
C PHE A 334 13.69 -38.17 6.58
N ASN A 335 13.36 -37.03 7.19
CA ASN A 335 12.95 -35.87 6.43
C ASN A 335 14.07 -35.33 5.55
N TYR A 336 13.70 -34.56 4.52
CA TYR A 336 14.63 -33.99 3.52
C TYR A 336 15.84 -33.29 4.16
N GLU A 337 15.66 -32.61 5.24
CA GLU A 337 16.69 -31.82 5.96
C GLU A 337 17.85 -32.66 6.51
N PHE A 338 17.65 -33.96 6.69
CA PHE A 338 18.69 -34.88 7.16
C PHE A 338 19.48 -35.53 6.01
N PHE A 339 19.13 -35.25 4.75
CA PHE A 339 19.91 -35.69 3.59
C PHE A 339 21.02 -34.69 3.34
N ARG A 340 22.26 -35.11 3.33
CA ARG A 340 23.44 -34.26 3.15
C ARG A 340 23.79 -34.18 1.65
N TYR A 341 23.82 -32.98 1.10
CA TYR A 341 24.25 -32.74 -0.28
C TYR A 341 25.78 -32.59 -0.32
N ASN A 342 26.42 -33.36 -1.25
CA ASN A 342 27.81 -33.15 -1.62
C ASN A 342 27.86 -32.41 -2.96
N LYS A 343 28.39 -31.19 -2.93
CA LYS A 343 28.46 -30.32 -4.11
C LYS A 343 29.52 -30.77 -5.12
N GLU A 344 30.62 -31.39 -4.65
CA GLU A 344 31.72 -31.84 -5.51
C GLU A 344 31.28 -32.99 -6.42
N ASP A 345 30.59 -33.99 -5.85
CA ASP A 345 30.14 -35.18 -6.57
C ASP A 345 28.71 -35.06 -7.12
N ASP A 346 28.01 -33.96 -6.89
CA ASP A 346 26.57 -33.78 -7.19
C ASP A 346 25.73 -34.96 -6.69
N THR A 347 25.84 -35.29 -5.40
CA THR A 347 25.18 -36.46 -4.77
C THR A 347 24.53 -36.08 -3.44
N TYR A 348 23.57 -36.87 -3.00
CA TYR A 348 23.03 -36.82 -1.64
C TYR A 348 23.39 -38.06 -0.86
N THR A 349 23.76 -37.92 0.42
CA THR A 349 23.88 -39.03 1.37
C THR A 349 22.65 -39.01 2.30
N CYS A 350 21.93 -40.15 2.36
CA CYS A 350 20.75 -40.29 3.23
C CYS A 350 21.16 -40.53 4.69
N PRO A 351 20.25 -40.37 5.68
CA PRO A 351 20.53 -40.68 7.10
C PRO A 351 21.02 -42.11 7.37
N GLY A 352 20.69 -43.06 6.49
CA GLY A 352 21.18 -44.43 6.55
C GLY A 352 22.51 -44.66 5.80
N GLY A 353 23.24 -43.60 5.43
CA GLY A 353 24.56 -43.68 4.80
C GLY A 353 24.57 -44.05 3.31
N GLN A 354 23.40 -44.19 2.66
CA GLN A 354 23.36 -44.51 1.23
C GLN A 354 23.51 -43.26 0.36
N VAL A 355 24.29 -43.39 -0.74
CA VAL A 355 24.50 -42.31 -1.70
C VAL A 355 23.42 -42.34 -2.78
N LEU A 356 22.71 -41.22 -2.96
CA LEU A 356 21.76 -41.01 -4.03
C LEU A 356 22.42 -40.19 -5.13
N ARG A 357 22.28 -40.64 -6.38
CA ARG A 357 22.88 -39.99 -7.55
C ARG A 357 21.81 -39.45 -8.48
N THR A 358 22.17 -38.44 -9.22
CA THR A 358 21.38 -37.86 -10.31
C THR A 358 21.84 -38.41 -11.66
N ASN A 359 20.96 -38.35 -12.66
CA ASN A 359 21.34 -38.58 -14.06
C ASN A 359 21.78 -37.30 -14.76
N GLY A 360 21.90 -36.18 -14.03
CA GLY A 360 22.27 -34.86 -14.56
C GLY A 360 21.13 -34.07 -15.22
N SER A 361 20.01 -34.72 -15.54
CA SER A 361 18.90 -34.08 -16.24
C SER A 361 18.09 -33.15 -15.34
N TRP A 362 17.69 -32.00 -15.90
CA TRP A 362 16.75 -31.09 -15.29
C TRP A 362 15.31 -31.43 -15.70
N TYR A 363 14.44 -31.52 -14.72
CA TYR A 363 13.02 -31.78 -14.90
C TYR A 363 12.21 -30.49 -14.62
N LYS A 364 11.22 -30.23 -15.47
CA LYS A 364 10.33 -29.10 -15.37
C LYS A 364 9.07 -29.47 -14.57
N GLN A 365 8.74 -28.66 -13.58
CA GLN A 365 7.49 -28.78 -12.84
C GLN A 365 6.69 -27.50 -13.01
N ARG A 366 5.39 -27.63 -13.28
CA ARG A 366 4.45 -26.53 -13.33
C ARG A 366 3.57 -26.60 -12.09
N SER A 367 3.54 -25.52 -11.31
CA SER A 367 2.63 -25.42 -10.16
C SER A 367 1.19 -25.18 -10.62
N SER A 368 0.22 -25.39 -9.72
CA SER A 368 -1.19 -25.06 -9.97
C SER A 368 -1.41 -23.56 -10.28
N SER A 369 -0.52 -22.70 -9.82
CA SER A 369 -0.51 -21.26 -10.12
C SER A 369 0.19 -20.89 -11.45
N GLY A 370 0.63 -21.90 -12.22
CA GLY A 370 1.30 -21.71 -13.52
C GLY A 370 2.79 -21.39 -13.43
N SER A 371 3.38 -21.26 -12.24
CA SER A 371 4.82 -21.05 -12.07
C SER A 371 5.60 -22.29 -12.51
N ILE A 372 6.71 -22.05 -13.19
CA ILE A 372 7.62 -23.10 -13.67
C ILE A 372 8.84 -23.12 -12.75
N SER A 373 9.24 -24.31 -12.29
CA SER A 373 10.48 -24.56 -11.56
C SER A 373 11.21 -25.74 -12.14
N TRP A 374 12.53 -25.68 -12.05
CA TRP A 374 13.39 -26.76 -12.50
C TRP A 374 14.02 -27.46 -11.31
N PHE A 375 14.17 -28.78 -11.39
CA PHE A 375 14.79 -29.60 -10.35
C PHE A 375 15.52 -30.78 -10.93
N LYS A 376 16.55 -31.25 -10.21
CA LYS A 376 17.20 -32.54 -10.45
C LYS A 376 16.63 -33.58 -9.51
N GLN A 377 16.64 -34.83 -9.93
CA GLN A 377 16.23 -35.99 -9.12
C GLN A 377 17.45 -36.81 -8.70
N TYR A 378 17.48 -37.18 -7.42
CA TYR A 378 18.50 -38.02 -6.83
C TYR A 378 17.85 -39.27 -6.26
N LYS A 379 18.37 -40.45 -6.61
CA LYS A 379 17.84 -41.74 -6.21
C LYS A 379 18.93 -42.81 -6.14
N THR A 380 18.65 -43.93 -5.48
CA THR A 380 19.55 -45.10 -5.42
C THR A 380 18.75 -46.37 -5.38
N LYS A 381 19.22 -47.41 -6.11
CA LYS A 381 18.62 -48.74 -6.11
C LYS A 381 18.75 -49.45 -4.75
N ALA A 382 19.72 -49.04 -3.92
CA ALA A 382 19.91 -49.56 -2.56
C ALA A 382 18.68 -49.38 -1.65
N CYS A 383 17.83 -48.34 -1.92
CA CYS A 383 16.59 -48.13 -1.18
C CYS A 383 15.62 -49.31 -1.21
N ARG A 384 15.65 -50.15 -2.26
CA ARG A 384 14.74 -51.31 -2.40
C ARG A 384 14.97 -52.36 -1.34
N LYS A 385 16.22 -52.53 -0.89
CA LYS A 385 16.63 -53.49 0.14
C LYS A 385 16.94 -52.83 1.49
N CYS A 386 16.62 -51.53 1.65
CA CYS A 386 16.93 -50.80 2.86
C CYS A 386 15.99 -51.19 4.01
N PRO A 387 16.52 -51.56 5.18
CA PRO A 387 15.71 -51.93 6.34
C PRO A 387 14.86 -50.76 6.88
N SER A 388 15.34 -49.54 6.71
CA SER A 388 14.62 -48.31 7.15
C SER A 388 13.68 -47.74 6.09
N ARG A 389 13.39 -48.45 5.00
CA ARG A 389 12.58 -47.92 3.89
C ARG A 389 11.19 -47.48 4.33
N SER A 390 10.48 -48.28 5.12
CA SER A 390 9.14 -47.98 5.63
C SER A 390 9.08 -46.72 6.52
N GLN A 391 10.18 -46.43 7.20
CA GLN A 391 10.32 -45.22 8.01
C GLN A 391 10.71 -43.99 7.16
N CYS A 392 11.42 -44.22 6.02
CA CYS A 392 11.95 -43.16 5.17
C CYS A 392 10.95 -42.66 4.10
N THR A 393 10.18 -43.56 3.52
CA THR A 393 9.28 -43.25 2.41
C THR A 393 8.05 -44.12 2.37
N ARG A 394 6.91 -43.54 1.94
CA ARG A 394 5.68 -44.27 1.64
C ARG A 394 5.70 -44.93 0.26
N SER A 395 6.72 -44.64 -0.56
CA SER A 395 6.87 -45.21 -1.90
C SER A 395 7.28 -46.67 -1.83
N GLU A 396 6.65 -47.53 -2.65
CA GLU A 396 7.00 -48.95 -2.79
C GLU A 396 8.33 -49.15 -3.50
N LYS A 397 8.80 -48.17 -4.28
CA LYS A 397 10.02 -48.28 -5.07
C LYS A 397 11.24 -47.76 -4.30
N GLU A 398 11.46 -46.46 -4.35
CA GLU A 398 12.66 -45.83 -3.80
C GLU A 398 12.34 -44.39 -3.33
N ARG A 399 13.14 -43.85 -2.41
CA ARG A 399 13.08 -42.43 -2.05
C ARG A 399 13.73 -41.61 -3.16
N ILE A 400 13.00 -40.60 -3.66
CA ILE A 400 13.51 -39.63 -4.61
C ILE A 400 13.66 -38.28 -3.87
N ILE A 401 14.86 -37.73 -3.93
CA ILE A 401 15.13 -36.37 -3.46
C ILE A 401 15.14 -35.45 -4.68
N GLN A 402 14.40 -34.36 -4.59
CA GLN A 402 14.36 -33.33 -5.62
C GLN A 402 15.15 -32.13 -5.14
N ARG A 403 16.14 -31.68 -5.94
CA ARG A 403 16.90 -30.47 -5.69
C ARG A 403 16.48 -29.38 -6.69
N SER A 404 15.86 -28.33 -6.22
CA SER A 404 15.49 -27.18 -7.04
C SER A 404 16.72 -26.43 -7.56
N GLU A 405 16.58 -25.74 -8.67
CA GLU A 405 17.56 -24.76 -9.17
C GLU A 405 17.89 -23.66 -8.16
N TYR A 406 16.99 -23.41 -7.20
CA TYR A 406 17.16 -22.44 -6.11
C TYR A 406 17.61 -23.05 -4.79
N ALA A 407 18.05 -24.33 -4.78
CA ALA A 407 18.35 -25.05 -3.53
C ALA A 407 19.44 -24.34 -2.71
N ASP A 408 20.50 -23.83 -3.35
CA ASP A 408 21.60 -23.14 -2.67
C ASP A 408 21.09 -21.88 -1.94
N TYR A 409 20.15 -21.14 -2.52
CA TYR A 409 19.54 -19.94 -1.91
C TYR A 409 18.65 -20.32 -0.72
N TYR A 410 17.90 -21.42 -0.82
CA TYR A 410 17.12 -21.94 0.31
C TYR A 410 18.01 -22.40 1.46
N GLU A 411 19.13 -23.06 1.15
CA GLU A 411 20.10 -23.54 2.15
C GLU A 411 20.78 -22.36 2.84
N ALA A 412 21.22 -21.34 2.08
CA ALA A 412 21.79 -20.10 2.64
C ALA A 412 20.80 -19.37 3.57
N ASN A 413 19.54 -19.22 3.14
CA ASN A 413 18.50 -18.63 3.99
C ASN A 413 18.25 -19.45 5.26
N ARG A 414 18.29 -20.80 5.17
CA ARG A 414 18.13 -21.68 6.35
C ARG A 414 19.22 -21.47 7.38
N VAL A 415 20.48 -21.30 6.93
CA VAL A 415 21.62 -20.97 7.82
C VAL A 415 21.36 -19.62 8.48
N ASN A 416 21.02 -18.59 7.69
CA ASN A 416 20.75 -17.24 8.22
C ASN A 416 19.62 -17.24 9.25
N VAL A 417 18.52 -17.95 9.02
CA VAL A 417 17.39 -18.04 9.95
C VAL A 417 17.83 -18.69 11.27
N LYS A 418 18.64 -19.76 11.20
CA LYS A 418 19.14 -20.47 12.38
C LYS A 418 20.14 -19.65 13.19
N GLU A 419 21.10 -19.04 12.52
CA GLU A 419 22.17 -18.24 13.19
C GLU A 419 21.64 -16.93 13.75
N LYS A 420 20.66 -16.31 13.07
CA LYS A 420 20.13 -14.99 13.40
C LYS A 420 18.68 -15.02 13.91
N GLU A 421 18.29 -16.09 14.59
CA GLU A 421 16.91 -16.28 15.11
C GLU A 421 16.46 -15.10 15.98
N GLN A 422 17.33 -14.59 16.85
CA GLN A 422 17.02 -13.45 17.72
C GLN A 422 16.77 -12.17 16.92
N LEU A 423 17.51 -11.97 15.83
CA LEU A 423 17.30 -10.84 14.94
C LEU A 423 15.95 -10.98 14.20
N TYR A 424 15.63 -12.18 13.76
CA TYR A 424 14.35 -12.46 13.09
C TYR A 424 13.13 -12.18 14.00
N LYS A 425 13.20 -12.50 15.29
CA LYS A 425 12.12 -12.24 16.25
C LYS A 425 11.71 -10.76 16.32
N ARG A 426 12.61 -9.84 15.97
CA ARG A 426 12.29 -8.39 15.92
C ARG A 426 11.36 -8.01 14.78
N ARG A 427 11.25 -8.83 13.72
CA ARG A 427 10.46 -8.52 12.53
C ARG A 427 9.05 -8.07 12.87
N GLN A 428 8.36 -8.85 13.69
CA GLN A 428 6.97 -8.60 14.04
C GLN A 428 6.78 -7.23 14.67
N ALA A 429 7.59 -6.87 15.64
CA ALA A 429 7.52 -5.56 16.31
C ALA A 429 7.77 -4.39 15.33
N ILE A 430 8.66 -4.57 14.35
CA ILE A 430 8.99 -3.54 13.37
C ILE A 430 7.80 -3.27 12.45
N VAL A 431 7.20 -4.31 11.85
CA VAL A 431 6.16 -4.15 10.83
C VAL A 431 4.76 -3.95 11.42
N GLU A 432 4.48 -4.48 12.62
CA GLU A 432 3.18 -4.32 13.26
C GLU A 432 2.95 -2.89 13.76
N HIS A 433 4.00 -2.13 14.08
CA HIS A 433 3.86 -0.78 14.59
C HIS A 433 3.14 0.16 13.59
N PRO A 434 3.57 0.33 12.33
CA PRO A 434 2.85 1.16 11.37
C PRO A 434 1.46 0.61 11.05
N TYR A 435 1.31 -0.69 10.87
CA TYR A 435 0.01 -1.28 10.56
C TYR A 435 -0.97 -1.25 11.74
N GLY A 436 -0.47 -1.42 12.97
CA GLY A 436 -1.26 -1.26 14.18
C GLY A 436 -1.80 0.16 14.33
N THR A 437 -0.97 1.16 14.08
CA THR A 437 -1.38 2.56 14.10
C THR A 437 -2.39 2.86 12.99
N ILE A 438 -2.07 2.55 11.74
CA ILE A 438 -2.91 2.89 10.59
C ILE A 438 -4.25 2.14 10.63
N LYS A 439 -4.23 0.82 10.86
CA LYS A 439 -5.46 0.01 10.76
C LYS A 439 -6.28 -0.01 12.04
N ARG A 440 -5.64 -0.09 13.22
CA ARG A 440 -6.35 -0.25 14.50
C ARG A 440 -6.62 1.09 15.17
N GLN A 441 -5.60 1.94 15.33
CA GLN A 441 -5.79 3.21 16.04
C GLN A 441 -6.50 4.25 15.18
N TRP A 442 -6.20 4.33 13.87
CA TRP A 442 -6.85 5.27 12.95
C TRP A 442 -8.07 4.71 12.23
N GLY A 443 -8.29 3.40 12.29
CA GLY A 443 -9.44 2.75 11.65
C GLY A 443 -9.35 2.62 10.12
N PHE A 444 -8.15 2.80 9.52
CA PHE A 444 -7.98 2.76 8.07
C PHE A 444 -7.83 1.32 7.57
N SER A 445 -8.90 0.54 7.70
CA SER A 445 -8.95 -0.87 7.30
C SER A 445 -9.39 -1.11 5.86
N TYR A 446 -9.69 -0.05 5.11
CA TYR A 446 -10.15 -0.09 3.72
C TYR A 446 -9.59 1.09 2.91
N VAL A 447 -9.55 0.93 1.58
CA VAL A 447 -9.20 1.99 0.63
C VAL A 447 -10.47 2.79 0.31
N ILE A 448 -10.41 4.12 0.42
CA ILE A 448 -11.58 4.98 0.21
C ILE A 448 -11.83 5.30 -1.27
N THR A 449 -10.82 5.14 -2.13
CA THR A 449 -10.95 5.34 -3.58
C THR A 449 -11.75 4.22 -4.22
N LYS A 450 -12.62 4.55 -5.19
CA LYS A 450 -13.58 3.60 -5.75
C LYS A 450 -13.00 2.63 -6.78
N LYS A 451 -11.96 3.01 -7.51
CA LYS A 451 -11.43 2.22 -8.64
C LYS A 451 -9.92 2.42 -8.81
N GLY A 452 -9.21 1.34 -9.04
CA GLY A 452 -7.87 1.30 -9.59
C GLY A 452 -6.73 1.36 -8.58
N ILE A 453 -5.67 0.57 -8.84
CA ILE A 453 -4.46 0.45 -8.00
C ILE A 453 -3.76 1.80 -7.81
N CYS A 454 -3.63 2.60 -8.88
CA CYS A 454 -2.98 3.90 -8.80
C CYS A 454 -3.70 4.84 -7.81
N ARG A 455 -5.04 4.87 -7.86
CA ARG A 455 -5.86 5.69 -6.97
C ARG A 455 -5.83 5.16 -5.53
N ALA A 456 -5.84 3.83 -5.37
CA ALA A 456 -5.60 3.18 -4.09
C ALA A 456 -4.22 3.56 -3.53
N GLY A 457 -3.20 3.65 -4.41
CA GLY A 457 -1.86 4.13 -4.08
C GLY A 457 -1.83 5.55 -3.52
N SER A 458 -2.70 6.45 -3.98
CA SER A 458 -2.84 7.81 -3.43
C SER A 458 -3.36 7.79 -1.99
N ASP A 459 -4.43 7.03 -1.75
CA ASP A 459 -5.03 6.90 -0.41
C ASP A 459 -4.03 6.31 0.60
N VAL A 460 -3.37 5.21 0.20
CA VAL A 460 -2.32 4.56 1.00
C VAL A 460 -1.12 5.50 1.20
N GLY A 461 -0.76 6.27 0.18
CA GLY A 461 0.29 7.28 0.26
C GLY A 461 0.06 8.30 1.36
N PHE A 462 -1.15 8.84 1.45
CA PHE A 462 -1.52 9.75 2.53
C PHE A 462 -1.50 9.08 3.91
N MET A 463 -1.88 7.80 4.00
CA MET A 463 -1.78 7.06 5.27
C MET A 463 -0.33 6.99 5.75
N PHE A 464 0.62 6.68 4.86
CA PHE A 464 2.04 6.61 5.22
C PHE A 464 2.69 7.97 5.40
N ILE A 465 2.28 9.01 4.65
CA ILE A 465 2.73 10.40 4.88
C ILE A 465 2.33 10.84 6.30
N ALA A 466 1.07 10.68 6.65
CA ALA A 466 0.56 11.04 7.97
C ALA A 466 1.27 10.23 9.07
N TYR A 467 1.47 8.93 8.87
CA TYR A 467 2.19 8.10 9.82
C TYR A 467 3.64 8.59 10.02
N ASN A 468 4.38 8.83 8.95
CA ASN A 468 5.76 9.28 9.02
C ASN A 468 5.86 10.66 9.69
N LEU A 469 5.03 11.62 9.31
CA LEU A 469 5.02 12.96 9.94
C LEU A 469 4.70 12.88 11.44
N ARG A 470 3.69 12.10 11.83
CA ARG A 470 3.36 11.86 13.24
C ARG A 470 4.51 11.19 13.98
N ARG A 471 5.15 10.20 13.37
CA ARG A 471 6.27 9.49 13.99
C ARG A 471 7.49 10.38 14.16
N ILE A 472 7.83 11.17 13.14
CA ILE A 472 8.91 12.16 13.19
C ILE A 472 8.62 13.21 14.27
N GLY A 473 7.40 13.77 14.29
CA GLY A 473 6.99 14.77 15.27
C GLY A 473 7.00 14.26 16.71
N ASN A 474 6.72 12.98 16.94
CA ASN A 474 6.76 12.37 18.27
C ASN A 474 8.20 12.10 18.77
N ILE A 475 9.17 11.97 17.85
CA ILE A 475 10.57 11.69 18.20
C ILE A 475 11.35 13.00 18.33
N LEU A 476 11.13 13.92 17.40
CA LEU A 476 11.76 15.24 17.43
C LEU A 476 10.90 16.22 18.23
N THR A 477 11.53 17.18 18.90
CA THR A 477 10.77 18.32 19.44
C THR A 477 10.17 19.11 18.30
N MET A 478 8.93 19.61 18.49
CA MET A 478 8.22 20.41 17.50
C MET A 478 9.03 21.61 17.00
N ASN A 479 9.79 22.25 17.89
CA ASN A 479 10.62 23.39 17.56
C ASN A 479 11.77 23.01 16.61
N ARG A 480 12.47 21.88 16.87
CA ARG A 480 13.55 21.41 16.00
C ARG A 480 13.07 21.09 14.59
N LEU A 481 11.90 20.47 14.48
CA LEU A 481 11.31 20.17 13.18
C LEU A 481 10.87 21.44 12.45
N LYS A 482 10.23 22.38 13.13
CA LYS A 482 9.83 23.70 12.57
C LYS A 482 11.04 24.49 12.08
N GLU A 483 12.11 24.56 12.87
CA GLU A 483 13.33 25.24 12.48
C GLU A 483 13.92 24.69 11.18
N TYR A 484 14.04 23.36 11.09
CA TYR A 484 14.52 22.71 9.88
C TYR A 484 13.65 23.00 8.66
N LEU A 485 12.33 22.89 8.81
CA LEU A 485 11.41 23.16 7.71
C LEU A 485 11.47 24.65 7.27
N ARG A 486 11.65 25.58 8.20
CA ARG A 486 11.85 27.00 7.87
C ARG A 486 13.13 27.23 7.07
N ILE A 487 14.22 26.56 7.44
CA ILE A 487 15.48 26.60 6.67
C ILE A 487 15.27 26.07 5.25
N LEU A 488 14.55 24.96 5.07
CA LEU A 488 14.24 24.42 3.75
C LEU A 488 13.40 25.40 2.91
N VAL A 489 12.39 26.01 3.49
CA VAL A 489 11.57 27.04 2.82
C VAL A 489 12.44 28.23 2.40
N SER A 490 13.30 28.73 3.28
CA SER A 490 14.21 29.84 3.00
C SER A 490 15.19 29.52 1.88
N LEU A 491 15.81 28.35 1.90
CA LEU A 491 16.71 27.88 0.83
C LEU A 491 15.97 27.78 -0.52
N PHE A 492 14.76 27.24 -0.52
CA PHE A 492 13.94 27.14 -1.73
C PHE A 492 13.62 28.53 -2.32
N LEU A 493 13.20 29.49 -1.49
CA LEU A 493 12.93 30.86 -1.93
C LEU A 493 14.20 31.55 -2.46
N THR A 494 15.34 31.35 -1.81
CA THR A 494 16.61 31.91 -2.26
C THR A 494 17.03 31.36 -3.64
N VAL A 495 16.87 30.07 -3.86
CA VAL A 495 17.14 29.43 -5.16
C VAL A 495 16.19 29.95 -6.24
N LEU A 496 14.90 30.10 -5.94
CA LEU A 496 13.93 30.68 -6.87
C LEU A 496 14.30 32.13 -7.24
N ASP A 497 14.68 32.95 -6.28
CA ASP A 497 15.10 34.35 -6.52
C ASP A 497 16.39 34.41 -7.34
N PHE A 498 17.34 33.52 -7.09
CA PHE A 498 18.55 33.42 -7.92
C PHE A 498 18.21 33.10 -9.38
N TYR A 499 17.32 32.13 -9.62
CA TYR A 499 16.86 31.82 -10.99
C TYR A 499 16.08 32.97 -11.63
N ARG A 500 15.18 33.64 -10.89
CA ARG A 500 14.45 34.82 -11.36
C ARG A 500 15.41 35.94 -11.78
N ARG A 501 16.42 36.24 -10.96
CA ARG A 501 17.45 37.24 -11.28
C ARG A 501 18.32 36.85 -12.48
N LYS A 502 18.61 35.56 -12.62
CA LYS A 502 19.37 35.07 -13.76
C LYS A 502 18.58 35.18 -15.08
N ILE A 503 17.30 34.79 -15.07
CA ILE A 503 16.39 34.94 -16.21
C ILE A 503 16.19 36.40 -16.56
N SER A 504 16.00 37.28 -15.58
CA SER A 504 15.83 38.74 -15.84
C SER A 504 17.08 39.42 -16.41
N ARG A 505 18.28 38.86 -16.17
CA ARG A 505 19.54 39.34 -16.76
C ARG A 505 19.77 38.87 -18.21
N PHE A 506 19.13 37.77 -18.60
CA PHE A 506 19.21 37.25 -19.97
C PHE A 506 18.09 37.76 -20.88
N CYS A 507 17.02 38.34 -20.34
CA CYS A 507 15.99 39.01 -21.10
C CYS A 507 16.51 40.38 -21.54
N THR A 508 16.84 40.54 -22.81
CA THR A 508 17.10 41.83 -23.45
C THR A 508 15.87 42.73 -23.34
N PRO A 509 15.97 44.06 -23.39
CA PRO A 509 14.84 45.01 -23.23
C PRO A 509 13.63 44.68 -24.11
N PHE A 510 13.84 44.08 -25.26
CA PHE A 510 12.79 43.66 -26.20
C PHE A 510 11.90 42.51 -25.67
N PHE A 511 12.41 41.62 -24.82
CA PHE A 511 11.63 40.53 -24.20
C PHE A 511 10.90 41.00 -22.91
N ARG A 512 11.33 42.12 -22.33
CA ARG A 512 10.71 42.68 -21.12
C ARG A 512 9.29 43.19 -21.37
N GLU A 513 9.02 43.73 -22.55
CA GLU A 513 7.68 44.21 -22.94
C GLU A 513 6.71 43.06 -23.29
N LEU A 514 7.23 41.91 -23.69
CA LEU A 514 6.42 40.72 -24.03
C LEU A 514 6.02 39.88 -22.81
N ILE A 515 6.81 39.92 -21.73
CA ILE A 515 6.60 39.06 -20.54
C ILE A 515 5.95 39.81 -19.37
N CYS A 516 6.02 41.15 -19.33
CA CYS A 516 5.39 42.01 -18.31
C CYS A 516 4.65 43.19 -18.94
N PRO A 517 3.46 43.00 -19.51
CA PRO A 517 2.73 44.12 -20.12
C PRO A 517 2.12 45.14 -19.14
N ASN A 518 2.23 45.02 -17.81
CA ASN A 518 1.36 45.74 -16.86
C ASN A 518 2.06 46.53 -15.74
N GLU A 519 3.26 47.10 -15.94
CA GLU A 519 3.80 48.09 -14.96
C GLU A 519 3.56 49.57 -15.31
N LYS A 520 2.97 49.89 -16.46
CA LYS A 520 2.73 51.31 -16.88
C LYS A 520 1.30 51.82 -16.72
N GLN A 521 0.37 51.06 -16.15
CA GLN A 521 -1.02 51.54 -15.99
C GLN A 521 -1.44 51.89 -14.55
N LEU A 522 -0.54 51.90 -13.58
CA LEU A 522 -0.84 52.25 -12.18
C LEU A 522 -0.37 53.65 -11.74
N SER A 523 0.15 54.49 -12.65
CA SER A 523 0.61 55.86 -12.28
C SER A 523 -0.23 57.01 -12.84
N LEU A 524 -1.43 56.79 -13.39
CA LEU A 524 -2.27 57.84 -13.95
C LEU A 524 -3.73 57.72 -13.50
N LYS A 525 -3.97 57.61 -12.19
CA LYS A 525 -5.25 57.95 -11.54
C LYS A 525 -5.00 58.41 -10.11
N SER A 526 -4.36 59.57 -9.95
CA SER A 526 -4.48 60.45 -8.81
C SER A 526 -4.27 61.87 -9.33
N LEU A 527 -5.32 62.41 -9.88
CA LEU A 527 -5.66 63.82 -10.00
C LEU A 527 -7.17 63.91 -10.05
#